data_99935cad21b670b8cff03bd437c3e84f
#
_entry.id   99935cad21b670b8cff03bd437c3e84f
#
_cell.length_a   1.000
_cell.length_b   1.000
_cell.length_c   1.000
_cell.angle_alpha   90.00
_cell.angle_beta   90.00
_cell.angle_gamma   90.00
#
_symmetry.space_group_name_H-M   'P 1'
#
loop_
_entity.id
_entity.type
_entity.pdbx_description
1 polymer ?
#
loop_
_entity_poly.entity_id
_entity_poly.type
_entity_poly.pdbx_seq_one_letter_code
_entity_poly.pdbx_strand_id
1 'polypeptide(L)'
;LLVVVLMKLFKTPHAVAPAAAPAEDLANLKPSQARAGDVISIAGAGDNMTDLDFNSDRCTWFQAGQHNWFELSGAYRERRVAMRVDASGDQAVTISTEARQPTLEDLGLSEEDLAQMDERQNTGDSFDFDGKVWMYRMSREVQSTRSDQPQPAGFYCWEFQEQNGAGVISLRKEQAEPFAVTRYRGIPAADVTIYRGTKS
;
A
#
# COMPACT_ATOMS: atom_id res chain seq x y z
N LEU A 1 -72.76 27.40 -7.01
CA LEU A 1 -71.44 26.90 -7.45
C LEU A 1 -70.62 26.56 -6.22
N LEU A 2 -70.45 25.26 -5.93
CA LEU A 2 -69.78 24.74 -4.74
C LEU A 2 -68.34 24.39 -5.15
N VAL A 3 -67.35 25.10 -4.61
CA VAL A 3 -65.91 24.80 -4.79
C VAL A 3 -65.43 23.92 -3.63
N VAL A 4 -65.20 22.66 -3.90
CA VAL A 4 -64.60 21.73 -2.96
C VAL A 4 -63.04 21.87 -3.10
N VAL A 5 -62.40 22.44 -2.08
CA VAL A 5 -60.92 22.50 -1.98
C VAL A 5 -60.46 21.21 -1.37
N LEU A 6 -59.83 20.32 -2.19
CA LEU A 6 -59.18 19.10 -1.74
C LEU A 6 -57.79 19.47 -1.19
N MET A 7 -57.62 19.58 0.13
CA MET A 7 -56.33 19.62 0.77
C MET A 7 -55.71 18.22 0.71
N LYS A 8 -54.76 18.02 -0.21
CA LYS A 8 -53.84 16.87 -0.18
C LYS A 8 -52.88 17.03 1.00
N LEU A 9 -53.09 16.24 2.04
CA LEU A 9 -52.10 16.02 3.11
C LEU A 9 -50.85 15.39 2.49
N PHE A 10 -49.82 16.20 2.28
CA PHE A 10 -48.49 15.72 1.98
C PHE A 10 -47.91 15.12 3.26
N LYS A 11 -47.95 13.79 3.38
CA LYS A 11 -47.12 13.07 4.36
C LYS A 11 -45.67 13.32 3.98
N THR A 12 -44.97 14.12 4.76
CA THR A 12 -43.51 14.24 4.71
C THR A 12 -42.91 12.85 4.96
N PRO A 13 -42.08 12.31 4.03
CA PRO A 13 -41.39 11.09 4.33
C PRO A 13 -40.47 11.33 5.55
N HIS A 14 -40.64 10.53 6.60
CA HIS A 14 -39.66 10.50 7.69
C HIS A 14 -38.33 10.12 7.06
N ALA A 15 -37.36 11.05 7.11
CA ALA A 15 -35.99 10.75 6.80
C ALA A 15 -35.52 9.72 7.82
N VAL A 16 -35.34 8.47 7.35
CA VAL A 16 -34.67 7.43 8.13
C VAL A 16 -33.26 7.95 8.35
N ALA A 17 -32.92 8.24 9.60
CA ALA A 17 -31.55 8.60 9.95
C ALA A 17 -30.63 7.48 9.43
N PRO A 18 -29.50 7.82 8.76
CA PRO A 18 -28.56 6.81 8.30
C PRO A 18 -28.15 5.98 9.51
N ALA A 19 -28.27 4.64 9.38
CA ALA A 19 -27.82 3.72 10.43
C ALA A 19 -26.39 4.09 10.79
N ALA A 20 -26.11 4.29 12.08
CA ALA A 20 -24.76 4.57 12.56
C ALA A 20 -23.85 3.44 12.05
N ALA A 21 -22.75 3.79 11.40
CA ALA A 21 -21.76 2.81 11.00
C ALA A 21 -21.37 1.96 12.21
N PRO A 22 -21.20 0.64 12.07
CA PRO A 22 -20.79 -0.21 13.17
C PRO A 22 -19.54 0.36 13.82
N ALA A 23 -19.53 0.42 15.16
CA ALA A 23 -18.38 0.91 15.91
C ALA A 23 -17.13 0.09 15.53
N GLU A 24 -16.05 0.77 15.19
CA GLU A 24 -14.79 0.12 14.85
C GLU A 24 -14.26 -0.62 16.09
N ASP A 25 -13.89 -1.90 15.95
CA ASP A 25 -13.25 -2.67 17.02
C ASP A 25 -11.80 -2.22 17.15
N LEU A 26 -11.54 -1.26 18.02
CA LEU A 26 -10.23 -0.66 18.22
C LEU A 26 -9.22 -1.62 18.87
N ALA A 27 -9.69 -2.74 19.45
CA ALA A 27 -8.82 -3.73 20.06
C ALA A 27 -8.24 -4.73 19.05
N ASN A 28 -8.90 -4.89 17.88
CA ASN A 28 -8.55 -5.90 16.88
C ASN A 28 -8.50 -5.31 15.47
N LEU A 29 -7.82 -4.18 15.30
CA LEU A 29 -7.66 -3.56 14.00
C LEU A 29 -6.81 -4.42 13.06
N LYS A 30 -7.32 -4.66 11.87
CA LYS A 30 -6.60 -5.38 10.81
C LYS A 30 -5.65 -4.44 10.07
N PRO A 31 -4.57 -4.94 9.45
CA PRO A 31 -3.68 -4.13 8.61
C PRO A 31 -4.41 -3.28 7.57
N SER A 32 -5.49 -3.80 6.97
CA SER A 32 -6.32 -3.07 6.00
C SER A 32 -7.11 -1.89 6.56
N GLN A 33 -7.21 -1.78 7.89
CA GLN A 33 -7.89 -0.68 8.57
C GLN A 33 -6.93 0.40 9.07
N ALA A 34 -5.63 0.17 8.90
CA ALA A 34 -4.60 1.12 9.30
C ALA A 34 -4.66 2.41 8.46
N ARG A 35 -4.31 3.53 9.08
CA ARG A 35 -4.34 4.85 8.45
C ARG A 35 -3.23 5.74 8.98
N ALA A 36 -2.99 6.85 8.30
CA ALA A 36 -2.08 7.88 8.81
C ALA A 36 -2.54 8.37 10.20
N GLY A 37 -1.58 8.52 11.10
CA GLY A 37 -1.79 8.85 12.51
C GLY A 37 -1.84 7.64 13.43
N ASP A 38 -1.93 6.41 12.92
CA ASP A 38 -1.86 5.20 13.73
C ASP A 38 -0.43 4.86 14.13
N VAL A 39 -0.28 4.20 15.27
CA VAL A 39 0.97 3.52 15.66
C VAL A 39 0.90 2.09 15.14
N ILE A 40 1.93 1.67 14.44
CA ILE A 40 2.04 0.33 13.87
C ILE A 40 3.19 -0.37 14.58
N SER A 41 2.90 -1.54 15.15
CA SER A 41 3.87 -2.42 15.78
C SER A 41 3.94 -3.74 15.02
N ILE A 42 5.13 -4.16 14.62
CA ILE A 42 5.33 -5.40 13.87
C ILE A 42 6.34 -6.26 14.62
N ALA A 43 5.87 -7.40 15.14
CA ALA A 43 6.66 -8.28 15.96
C ALA A 43 7.91 -8.80 15.22
N GLY A 44 9.08 -8.68 15.86
CA GLY A 44 10.36 -9.17 15.36
C GLY A 44 10.85 -8.52 14.06
N ALA A 45 10.24 -7.42 13.62
CA ALA A 45 10.53 -6.80 12.35
C ALA A 45 11.58 -5.68 12.41
N GLY A 46 11.94 -5.25 13.61
CA GLY A 46 12.94 -4.22 13.85
C GLY A 46 14.38 -4.77 13.85
N ASP A 47 15.32 -3.91 14.20
CA ASP A 47 16.72 -4.27 14.24
C ASP A 47 16.98 -5.31 15.36
N ASN A 48 17.82 -6.30 15.07
CA ASN A 48 18.14 -7.39 15.99
C ASN A 48 16.90 -8.17 16.49
N MET A 49 15.91 -8.37 15.63
CA MET A 49 14.67 -9.10 15.93
C MET A 49 13.81 -8.44 17.02
N THR A 50 14.01 -7.18 17.31
CA THR A 50 13.09 -6.41 18.14
C THR A 50 11.81 -6.06 17.36
N ASP A 51 10.79 -5.61 18.05
CA ASP A 51 9.60 -5.12 17.38
C ASP A 51 9.90 -3.81 16.60
N LEU A 52 9.24 -3.67 15.48
CA LEU A 52 9.28 -2.47 14.65
C LEU A 52 8.07 -1.60 15.00
N ASP A 53 8.31 -0.56 15.80
CA ASP A 53 7.28 0.39 16.20
C ASP A 53 7.47 1.72 15.47
N PHE A 54 6.46 2.18 14.73
CA PHE A 54 6.50 3.49 14.10
C PHE A 54 5.14 4.18 14.07
N ASN A 55 5.17 5.52 14.16
CA ASN A 55 4.00 6.34 13.90
C ASN A 55 3.85 6.52 12.40
N SER A 56 2.72 6.13 11.86
CA SER A 56 2.40 6.36 10.46
C SER A 56 2.05 7.84 10.23
N ASP A 57 2.98 8.60 9.69
CA ASP A 57 2.77 10.02 9.36
C ASP A 57 2.21 10.23 7.96
N ARG A 58 2.22 9.16 7.11
CA ARG A 58 1.75 9.22 5.73
C ARG A 58 1.09 7.91 5.33
N CYS A 59 -0.01 8.04 4.61
CA CYS A 59 -0.63 6.96 3.86
C CYS A 59 -0.63 7.34 2.37
N THR A 60 -0.16 6.43 1.52
CA THR A 60 -0.17 6.57 0.07
C THR A 60 -0.99 5.44 -0.52
N TRP A 61 -2.03 5.77 -1.28
CA TRP A 61 -2.84 4.80 -2.04
C TRP A 61 -2.31 4.70 -3.44
N PHE A 62 -2.27 3.48 -3.97
CA PHE A 62 -1.80 3.17 -5.30
C PHE A 62 -2.87 2.42 -6.07
N GLN A 63 -3.00 2.74 -7.35
CA GLN A 63 -3.91 2.08 -8.27
C GLN A 63 -3.19 1.76 -9.58
N ALA A 64 -3.19 0.48 -9.95
CA ALA A 64 -2.63 -0.06 -11.17
C ALA A 64 -3.68 -0.91 -11.91
N GLY A 65 -4.53 -0.26 -12.69
CA GLY A 65 -5.72 -0.92 -13.27
C GLY A 65 -6.70 -1.35 -12.17
N GLN A 66 -6.90 -2.67 -12.03
CA GLN A 66 -7.77 -3.23 -10.97
C GLN A 66 -7.00 -3.59 -9.69
N HIS A 67 -5.68 -3.52 -9.71
CA HIS A 67 -4.86 -3.81 -8.55
C HIS A 67 -4.68 -2.55 -7.72
N ASN A 68 -5.02 -2.64 -6.44
CA ASN A 68 -4.93 -1.54 -5.49
C ASN A 68 -4.17 -1.98 -4.25
N TRP A 69 -3.31 -1.11 -3.75
CA TRP A 69 -2.65 -1.28 -2.46
C TRP A 69 -2.45 0.08 -1.80
N PHE A 70 -2.07 0.07 -0.56
CA PHE A 70 -1.62 1.29 0.11
C PHE A 70 -0.36 1.04 0.93
N GLU A 71 0.36 2.11 1.17
CA GLU A 71 1.55 2.13 1.99
C GLU A 71 1.39 3.11 3.13
N LEU A 72 1.68 2.63 4.34
CA LEU A 72 1.80 3.45 5.53
C LEU A 72 3.27 3.60 5.85
N SER A 73 3.76 4.82 5.97
CA SER A 73 5.16 5.07 6.23
C SER A 73 5.35 6.01 7.41
N GLY A 74 6.48 5.86 8.08
CA GLY A 74 6.85 6.67 9.23
C GLY A 74 8.32 6.55 9.57
N ALA A 75 8.76 7.34 10.55
CA ALA A 75 10.12 7.28 11.05
C ALA A 75 10.31 6.08 12.00
N TYR A 76 11.39 5.35 11.81
CA TYR A 76 11.90 4.35 12.74
C TYR A 76 13.38 4.60 12.93
N ARG A 77 13.77 5.04 14.13
CA ARG A 77 15.15 5.52 14.42
C ARG A 77 15.56 6.58 13.37
N GLU A 78 16.67 6.37 12.69
CA GLU A 78 17.25 7.33 11.72
C GLU A 78 16.81 7.08 10.27
N ARG A 79 15.85 6.19 10.04
CA ARG A 79 15.35 5.84 8.70
C ARG A 79 13.83 5.89 8.59
N ARG A 80 13.37 5.93 7.38
CA ARG A 80 11.96 5.77 7.06
C ARG A 80 11.66 4.31 6.76
N VAL A 81 10.55 3.84 7.31
CA VAL A 81 10.03 2.49 7.05
C VAL A 81 8.65 2.59 6.41
N ALA A 82 8.27 1.54 5.69
CA ALA A 82 6.96 1.48 5.05
C ALA A 82 6.35 0.09 5.21
N MET A 83 5.07 0.06 5.59
CA MET A 83 4.22 -1.12 5.53
C MET A 83 3.29 -1.00 4.33
N ARG A 84 3.36 -1.96 3.42
CA ARG A 84 2.47 -2.08 2.27
C ARG A 84 1.41 -3.13 2.55
N VAL A 85 0.16 -2.81 2.26
CA VAL A 85 -0.98 -3.70 2.38
C VAL A 85 -1.65 -3.81 1.01
N ASP A 86 -1.72 -5.02 0.49
CA ASP A 86 -2.44 -5.31 -0.74
C ASP A 86 -3.94 -5.33 -0.43
N ALA A 87 -4.74 -4.57 -1.18
CA ALA A 87 -6.18 -4.46 -0.98
C ALA A 87 -6.97 -5.63 -1.62
N SER A 88 -6.31 -6.47 -2.42
CA SER A 88 -6.91 -7.60 -3.12
C SER A 88 -6.70 -8.91 -2.34
N GLY A 89 -7.80 -9.55 -1.94
CA GLY A 89 -7.81 -10.92 -1.43
C GLY A 89 -7.23 -11.11 -0.01
N ASP A 90 -6.21 -11.94 0.13
CA ASP A 90 -5.66 -12.38 1.42
C ASP A 90 -4.84 -11.32 2.17
N GLN A 91 -4.94 -10.05 1.78
CA GLN A 91 -4.30 -8.92 2.44
C GLN A 91 -2.82 -9.18 2.73
N ALA A 92 -2.05 -9.47 1.69
CA ALA A 92 -0.61 -9.62 1.84
C ALA A 92 -0.02 -8.34 2.45
N VAL A 93 0.70 -8.52 3.55
CA VAL A 93 1.41 -7.43 4.21
C VAL A 93 2.89 -7.59 3.92
N THR A 94 3.50 -6.52 3.45
CA THR A 94 4.95 -6.48 3.25
C THR A 94 5.53 -5.20 3.86
N ILE A 95 6.80 -5.25 4.26
CA ILE A 95 7.47 -4.09 4.85
C ILE A 95 8.80 -3.80 4.18
N SER A 96 9.12 -2.53 4.08
CA SER A 96 10.44 -2.04 3.72
C SER A 96 11.08 -1.35 4.92
N THR A 97 12.21 -1.88 5.37
CA THR A 97 12.92 -1.43 6.58
C THR A 97 14.39 -1.10 6.31
N GLU A 98 14.87 -1.26 5.09
CA GLU A 98 16.27 -1.07 4.77
C GLU A 98 16.64 0.42 4.82
N ALA A 99 17.77 0.72 5.47
CA ALA A 99 18.29 2.09 5.54
C ALA A 99 18.78 2.57 4.16
N ARG A 100 19.29 1.65 3.34
CA ARG A 100 19.66 1.89 1.94
C ARG A 100 18.90 0.92 1.05
N GLN A 101 18.12 1.45 0.16
CA GLN A 101 17.47 0.66 -0.89
C GLN A 101 18.48 0.29 -1.98
N PRO A 102 18.33 -0.86 -2.63
CA PRO A 102 19.17 -1.23 -3.77
C PRO A 102 18.96 -0.26 -4.93
N THR A 103 19.92 -0.18 -5.82
CA THR A 103 19.80 0.52 -7.10
C THR A 103 19.45 -0.48 -8.21
N LEU A 104 19.11 0.02 -9.40
CA LEU A 104 18.90 -0.84 -10.57
C LEU A 104 20.16 -1.66 -10.89
N GLU A 105 21.34 -1.04 -10.77
CA GLU A 105 22.63 -1.68 -10.97
C GLU A 105 22.91 -2.78 -9.91
N ASP A 106 22.56 -2.53 -8.64
CA ASP A 106 22.69 -3.55 -7.58
C ASP A 106 21.85 -4.81 -7.87
N LEU A 107 20.73 -4.66 -8.59
CA LEU A 107 19.90 -5.77 -9.05
C LEU A 107 20.47 -6.49 -10.27
N GLY A 108 21.53 -5.96 -10.89
CA GLY A 108 22.09 -6.47 -12.14
C GLY A 108 21.17 -6.25 -13.36
N LEU A 109 20.26 -5.28 -13.27
CA LEU A 109 19.32 -4.92 -14.33
C LEU A 109 19.71 -3.61 -15.00
N SER A 110 19.42 -3.49 -16.28
CA SER A 110 19.50 -2.29 -17.09
C SER A 110 18.11 -1.75 -17.45
N GLU A 111 18.04 -0.52 -17.94
CA GLU A 111 16.79 0.03 -18.49
C GLU A 111 16.30 -0.78 -19.69
N GLU A 112 17.23 -1.34 -20.48
CA GLU A 112 16.90 -2.18 -21.64
C GLU A 112 16.27 -3.52 -21.20
N ASP A 113 16.79 -4.14 -20.13
CA ASP A 113 16.19 -5.37 -19.56
C ASP A 113 14.76 -5.11 -19.12
N LEU A 114 14.50 -4.00 -18.41
CA LEU A 114 13.17 -3.63 -18.00
C LEU A 114 12.23 -3.36 -19.18
N ALA A 115 12.71 -2.70 -20.23
CA ALA A 115 11.93 -2.45 -21.43
C ALA A 115 11.57 -3.77 -22.15
N GLN A 116 12.50 -4.72 -22.22
CA GLN A 116 12.25 -6.04 -22.81
C GLN A 116 11.26 -6.87 -21.98
N MET A 117 11.35 -6.82 -20.65
CA MET A 117 10.39 -7.50 -19.77
C MET A 117 9.00 -6.87 -19.89
N ASP A 118 8.94 -5.54 -20.03
CA ASP A 118 7.71 -4.82 -20.28
C ASP A 118 7.04 -5.21 -21.60
N GLU A 119 7.80 -5.28 -22.67
CA GLU A 119 7.29 -5.70 -23.98
C GLU A 119 6.77 -7.14 -23.97
N ARG A 120 7.52 -8.05 -23.33
CA ARG A 120 7.15 -9.47 -23.28
C ARG A 120 6.01 -9.79 -22.33
N GLN A 121 5.86 -9.02 -21.24
CA GLN A 121 4.89 -9.26 -20.16
C GLN A 121 4.90 -10.73 -19.68
N ASN A 122 6.10 -11.33 -19.62
CA ASN A 122 6.27 -12.76 -19.35
C ASN A 122 6.58 -13.00 -17.87
N THR A 123 5.67 -13.62 -17.14
CA THR A 123 5.85 -13.96 -15.72
C THR A 123 6.94 -15.02 -15.48
N GLY A 124 7.51 -15.63 -16.51
CA GLY A 124 8.67 -16.51 -16.44
C GLY A 124 10.00 -15.77 -16.43
N ASP A 125 10.03 -14.47 -16.76
CA ASP A 125 11.23 -13.66 -16.69
C ASP A 125 11.64 -13.46 -15.22
N SER A 126 12.94 -13.49 -14.94
CA SER A 126 13.46 -13.42 -13.58
C SER A 126 14.88 -12.89 -13.55
N PHE A 127 15.34 -12.50 -12.37
CA PHE A 127 16.73 -12.19 -12.08
C PHE A 127 17.12 -12.69 -10.68
N ASP A 128 18.42 -12.83 -10.46
CA ASP A 128 18.97 -13.22 -9.17
C ASP A 128 19.45 -12.00 -8.41
N PHE A 129 19.02 -11.85 -7.15
CA PHE A 129 19.51 -10.81 -6.27
C PHE A 129 19.47 -11.26 -4.81
N ASP A 130 20.59 -11.05 -4.09
CA ASP A 130 20.73 -11.40 -2.68
C ASP A 130 20.43 -12.89 -2.39
N GLY A 131 20.91 -13.78 -3.29
CA GLY A 131 20.73 -15.24 -3.16
C GLY A 131 19.31 -15.73 -3.37
N LYS A 132 18.43 -14.91 -3.95
CA LYS A 132 17.02 -15.21 -4.23
C LYS A 132 16.73 -14.96 -5.70
N VAL A 133 15.76 -15.73 -6.23
CA VAL A 133 15.21 -15.53 -7.57
C VAL A 133 14.00 -14.62 -7.47
N TRP A 134 13.96 -13.58 -8.29
CA TRP A 134 12.88 -12.59 -8.37
C TRP A 134 12.19 -12.72 -9.72
N MET A 135 10.93 -13.15 -9.68
CA MET A 135 10.09 -13.41 -10.86
C MET A 135 9.35 -12.14 -11.25
N TYR A 136 9.35 -11.80 -12.53
CA TYR A 136 8.55 -10.70 -13.06
C TYR A 136 7.07 -10.94 -12.78
N ARG A 137 6.41 -9.94 -12.26
CA ARG A 137 4.98 -9.97 -11.92
C ARG A 137 4.15 -9.08 -12.83
N MET A 138 4.58 -7.83 -12.98
CA MET A 138 3.90 -6.85 -13.81
C MET A 138 4.78 -5.65 -14.11
N SER A 139 4.46 -4.94 -15.20
CA SER A 139 4.86 -3.55 -15.42
C SER A 139 3.68 -2.75 -15.96
N ARG A 140 3.47 -1.55 -15.44
CA ARG A 140 2.38 -0.66 -15.86
C ARG A 140 2.45 0.72 -15.25
N GLU A 141 1.61 1.61 -15.77
CA GLU A 141 1.34 2.89 -15.11
C GLU A 141 0.58 2.69 -13.81
N VAL A 142 1.00 3.44 -12.79
CA VAL A 142 0.42 3.48 -11.46
C VAL A 142 0.05 4.92 -11.14
N GLN A 143 -1.15 5.11 -10.62
CA GLN A 143 -1.57 6.37 -10.01
C GLN A 143 -1.40 6.27 -8.49
N SER A 144 -0.85 7.31 -7.89
CA SER A 144 -0.72 7.38 -6.43
C SER A 144 -1.37 8.65 -5.88
N THR A 145 -1.96 8.53 -4.69
CA THR A 145 -2.53 9.66 -3.95
C THR A 145 -2.04 9.58 -2.51
N ARG A 146 -1.47 10.67 -2.01
CA ARG A 146 -0.93 10.73 -0.66
C ARG A 146 -1.88 11.47 0.28
N SER A 147 -1.91 11.06 1.54
CA SER A 147 -2.73 11.71 2.57
C SER A 147 -2.37 13.18 2.82
N ASP A 148 -1.10 13.55 2.62
CA ASP A 148 -0.56 14.91 2.77
C ASP A 148 -0.53 15.71 1.46
N GLN A 149 -0.75 15.05 0.31
CA GLN A 149 -0.82 15.65 -1.02
C GLN A 149 -1.91 14.94 -1.84
N PRO A 150 -3.15 15.42 -1.79
CA PRO A 150 -4.27 14.72 -2.43
C PRO A 150 -4.27 14.79 -3.96
N GLN A 151 -3.34 15.51 -4.58
CA GLN A 151 -3.19 15.52 -6.04
C GLN A 151 -2.59 14.20 -6.50
N PRO A 152 -3.21 13.48 -7.45
CA PRO A 152 -2.67 12.27 -8.01
C PRO A 152 -1.33 12.50 -8.70
N ALA A 153 -0.38 11.59 -8.49
CA ALA A 153 0.88 11.52 -9.22
C ALA A 153 0.95 10.18 -9.95
N GLY A 154 1.42 10.22 -11.22
CA GLY A 154 1.59 9.03 -12.04
C GLY A 154 3.07 8.66 -12.14
N PHE A 155 3.37 7.36 -12.16
CA PHE A 155 4.69 6.80 -12.44
C PHE A 155 4.56 5.45 -13.13
N TYR A 156 5.63 5.00 -13.77
CA TYR A 156 5.69 3.65 -14.29
C TYR A 156 6.33 2.71 -13.26
N CYS A 157 5.79 1.51 -13.10
CA CYS A 157 6.21 0.56 -12.08
C CYS A 157 6.47 -0.82 -12.68
N TRP A 158 7.58 -1.45 -12.27
CA TRP A 158 7.86 -2.87 -12.44
C TRP A 158 7.82 -3.54 -11.07
N GLU A 159 7.14 -4.68 -10.96
CA GLU A 159 7.10 -5.48 -9.74
C GLU A 159 7.61 -6.89 -9.98
N PHE A 160 8.41 -7.35 -9.04
CA PHE A 160 8.98 -8.68 -9.00
C PHE A 160 8.63 -9.34 -7.68
N GLN A 161 8.25 -10.60 -7.73
CA GLN A 161 7.91 -11.42 -6.58
C GLN A 161 9.04 -12.39 -6.29
N GLU A 162 9.44 -12.52 -5.03
CA GLU A 162 10.36 -13.57 -4.59
C GLU A 162 9.81 -14.96 -4.96
N GLN A 163 10.58 -15.77 -5.65
CA GLN A 163 10.19 -17.14 -5.95
C GLN A 163 10.04 -17.93 -4.65
N ASN A 164 8.88 -18.53 -4.45
CA ASN A 164 8.53 -19.27 -3.23
C ASN A 164 8.55 -18.45 -1.94
N GLY A 165 8.46 -17.14 -2.04
CA GLY A 165 8.43 -16.22 -0.92
C GLY A 165 7.37 -15.13 -1.06
N ALA A 166 7.26 -14.29 -0.01
CA ALA A 166 6.35 -13.16 0.01
C ALA A 166 7.05 -11.81 -0.21
N GLY A 167 8.36 -11.82 -0.52
CA GLY A 167 9.12 -10.62 -0.80
C GLY A 167 8.71 -9.98 -2.12
N VAL A 168 8.76 -8.66 -2.20
CA VAL A 168 8.48 -7.88 -3.42
C VAL A 168 9.61 -6.89 -3.66
N ILE A 169 10.08 -6.78 -4.90
CA ILE A 169 10.89 -5.65 -5.36
C ILE A 169 10.02 -4.82 -6.29
N SER A 170 9.89 -3.53 -5.98
CA SER A 170 9.16 -2.55 -6.77
C SER A 170 10.14 -1.51 -7.31
N LEU A 171 10.19 -1.35 -8.62
CA LEU A 171 10.92 -0.31 -9.31
C LEU A 171 9.93 0.73 -9.80
N ARG A 172 10.24 2.01 -9.53
CA ARG A 172 9.40 3.13 -9.95
C ARG A 172 10.21 4.07 -10.83
N LYS A 173 9.61 4.53 -11.91
CA LYS A 173 10.17 5.54 -12.81
C LYS A 173 9.20 6.71 -12.94
N GLU A 174 9.58 7.84 -12.39
CA GLU A 174 8.93 9.12 -12.64
C GLU A 174 9.62 9.84 -13.81
N GLN A 175 8.92 10.76 -14.43
CA GLN A 175 9.47 11.51 -15.54
C GLN A 175 10.70 12.32 -15.10
N ALA A 176 11.82 12.14 -15.81
CA ALA A 176 13.11 12.80 -15.56
C ALA A 176 13.81 12.46 -14.22
N GLU A 177 13.24 11.56 -13.39
CA GLU A 177 13.87 11.10 -12.16
C GLU A 177 14.62 9.78 -12.39
N PRO A 178 15.65 9.45 -11.58
CA PRO A 178 16.25 8.12 -11.59
C PRO A 178 15.26 7.05 -11.16
N PHE A 179 15.58 5.77 -11.43
CA PHE A 179 14.79 4.66 -10.91
C PHE A 179 14.85 4.64 -9.37
N ALA A 180 13.68 4.57 -8.75
CA ALA A 180 13.56 4.30 -7.33
C ALA A 180 13.24 2.81 -7.13
N VAL A 181 14.12 2.09 -6.46
CA VAL A 181 13.94 0.68 -6.11
C VAL A 181 13.53 0.59 -4.65
N THR A 182 12.52 -0.22 -4.36
CA THR A 182 12.12 -0.51 -3.00
C THR A 182 11.97 -2.02 -2.84
N ARG A 183 12.69 -2.57 -1.86
CA ARG A 183 12.58 -3.96 -1.46
C ARG A 183 11.65 -4.09 -0.27
N TYR A 184 10.71 -5.01 -0.37
CA TYR A 184 9.77 -5.36 0.68
C TYR A 184 9.95 -6.83 1.05
N ARG A 185 9.85 -7.15 2.34
CA ARG A 185 9.77 -8.53 2.83
C ARG A 185 8.35 -8.83 3.30
N GLY A 186 7.88 -10.04 3.09
CA GLY A 186 6.57 -10.50 3.56
C GLY A 186 6.52 -10.58 5.08
N ILE A 187 5.37 -10.23 5.65
CA ILE A 187 5.07 -10.30 7.07
C ILE A 187 3.73 -11.02 7.26
N PRO A 188 3.62 -11.99 8.19
CA PRO A 188 2.32 -12.50 8.58
C PRO A 188 1.45 -11.38 9.13
N ALA A 189 0.20 -11.30 8.68
CA ALA A 189 -0.72 -10.27 9.15
C ALA A 189 -0.97 -10.35 10.67
N ALA A 190 -0.81 -11.53 11.26
CA ALA A 190 -0.93 -11.75 12.71
C ALA A 190 0.19 -11.09 13.52
N ASP A 191 1.35 -10.80 12.90
CA ASP A 191 2.47 -10.13 13.56
C ASP A 191 2.31 -8.61 13.59
N VAL A 192 1.25 -8.08 12.94
CA VAL A 192 0.99 -6.65 12.87
C VAL A 192 -0.08 -6.26 13.88
N THR A 193 0.25 -5.35 14.77
CA THR A 193 -0.68 -4.73 15.71
C THR A 193 -0.82 -3.24 15.37
N ILE A 194 -2.06 -2.77 15.34
CA ILE A 194 -2.37 -1.37 15.03
C ILE A 194 -3.01 -0.73 16.24
N TYR A 195 -2.44 0.35 16.69
CA TYR A 195 -3.00 1.20 17.75
C TYR A 195 -3.53 2.47 17.12
N ARG A 196 -4.82 2.71 17.30
CA ARG A 196 -5.47 3.89 16.74
C ARG A 196 -4.90 5.17 17.34
N GLY A 197 -4.30 6.00 16.50
CA GLY A 197 -3.84 7.32 16.91
C GLY A 197 -5.01 8.25 17.22
N THR A 198 -4.86 9.06 18.25
CA THR A 198 -5.78 10.17 18.51
C THR A 198 -5.60 11.22 17.43
N LYS A 199 -6.69 11.63 16.76
CA LYS A 199 -6.63 12.79 15.86
C LYS A 199 -6.21 14.02 16.69
N SER A 200 -5.03 14.55 16.43
CA SER A 200 -4.65 15.88 16.90
C SER A 200 -5.35 16.95 16.04
#